data_7a807c4e5ad2d5a6aa04afe58f3fffa9
#
_entry.id   7a807c4e5ad2d5a6aa04afe58f3fffa9
#
_cell.length_a   1.000
_cell.length_b   1.000
_cell.length_c   1.000
_cell.angle_alpha   90.00
_cell.angle_beta   90.00
_cell.angle_gamma   90.00
#
_symmetry.space_group_name_H-M   'P 1'
#
loop_
_entity.id
_entity.type
_entity.pdbx_description
1 polymer ?
#
loop_
_entity_poly.entity_id
_entity_poly.type
_entity_poly.pdbx_seq_one_letter_code
_entity_poly.pdbx_strand_id
1 'polypeptide(L)'
;KNRVAHTLGRVVEGMPWLGTFHSICVKLLRRHAELVNLKNNFTILDSDDQLRLLRQLIKAADVDEKRWPPRHLASLIDRWKNRGWLPEAVPASEANAFDNIGTELYVQYQQRLRELNAVDFGDLILLVVQLFQENAEILSKYQKWFKYILVDEYQDTNVAQYLWLRLLAQNHKNICCVGDDDQSIYGWRGAEVGN
;
A
#
# COMPACT_ATOMS: atom_id res chain seq x y z
N LYS A 1 4.91 4.22 -17.28
CA LYS A 1 5.36 5.62 -17.44
C LYS A 1 5.22 6.12 -18.86
N ASN A 2 5.84 5.43 -19.84
CA ASN A 2 5.86 5.88 -21.23
C ASN A 2 4.46 6.02 -21.82
N ARG A 3 3.58 5.07 -21.50
CA ARG A 3 2.21 5.08 -22.00
C ARG A 3 1.44 6.29 -21.49
N VAL A 4 1.57 6.59 -20.20
CA VAL A 4 0.91 7.75 -19.58
C VAL A 4 1.50 9.04 -20.12
N ALA A 5 2.82 9.14 -20.21
CA ALA A 5 3.49 10.30 -20.75
C ALA A 5 3.06 10.56 -22.20
N HIS A 6 2.97 9.52 -23.00
CA HIS A 6 2.53 9.65 -24.39
C HIS A 6 1.09 10.14 -24.50
N THR A 7 0.21 9.64 -23.62
CA THR A 7 -1.20 10.02 -23.62
C THR A 7 -1.43 11.46 -23.20
N LEU A 8 -0.67 11.94 -22.20
CA LEU A 8 -0.82 13.28 -21.65
C LEU A 8 -0.03 14.34 -22.41
N GLY A 9 0.97 13.92 -23.18
CA GLY A 9 1.77 14.86 -23.94
C GLY A 9 2.44 15.93 -23.08
N ARG A 10 2.33 17.19 -23.48
CA ARG A 10 3.01 18.30 -22.81
C ARG A 10 2.53 18.59 -21.41
N VAL A 11 1.31 18.18 -21.06
CA VAL A 11 0.78 18.40 -19.71
C VAL A 11 1.63 17.66 -18.68
N VAL A 12 2.27 16.58 -19.10
CA VAL A 12 3.10 15.74 -18.24
C VAL A 12 4.41 16.41 -17.85
N GLU A 13 4.95 17.26 -18.71
CA GLU A 13 6.26 17.89 -18.49
C GLU A 13 6.30 18.75 -17.23
N GLY A 14 5.17 19.34 -16.86
CA GLY A 14 5.08 20.14 -15.64
C GLY A 14 4.74 19.35 -14.38
N MET A 15 4.58 18.02 -14.49
CA MET A 15 4.15 17.18 -13.38
C MET A 15 5.31 16.31 -12.87
N PRO A 16 5.91 16.65 -11.71
CA PRO A 16 7.04 15.86 -11.19
C PRO A 16 6.62 14.48 -10.66
N TRP A 17 5.31 14.19 -10.58
CA TRP A 17 4.76 13.02 -9.92
C TRP A 17 4.10 12.03 -10.89
N LEU A 18 4.65 11.90 -12.08
CA LEU A 18 4.16 10.90 -13.01
C LEU A 18 4.79 9.55 -12.73
N GLY A 19 3.96 8.51 -12.70
CA GLY A 19 4.44 7.15 -12.51
C GLY A 19 3.33 6.20 -12.09
N THR A 20 3.73 4.98 -11.74
CA THR A 20 2.82 4.00 -11.17
C THR A 20 2.45 4.38 -9.74
N PHE A 21 1.41 3.75 -9.18
CA PHE A 21 1.05 3.94 -7.78
C PHE A 21 2.26 3.76 -6.86
N HIS A 22 2.97 2.67 -7.04
CA HIS A 22 4.09 2.33 -6.16
C HIS A 22 5.25 3.31 -6.30
N SER A 23 5.56 3.74 -7.52
CA SER A 23 6.67 4.69 -7.74
C SER A 23 6.38 6.06 -7.12
N ILE A 24 5.14 6.52 -7.20
CA ILE A 24 4.72 7.77 -6.57
C ILE A 24 4.78 7.63 -5.05
N CYS A 25 4.28 6.50 -4.52
CA CYS A 25 4.32 6.25 -3.08
C CYS A 25 5.75 6.20 -2.54
N VAL A 26 6.69 5.61 -3.27
CA VAL A 26 8.10 5.62 -2.87
C VAL A 26 8.61 7.05 -2.71
N LYS A 27 8.33 7.91 -3.67
CA LYS A 27 8.76 9.33 -3.59
C LYS A 27 8.17 10.04 -2.40
N LEU A 28 6.87 9.84 -2.14
CA LEU A 28 6.19 10.44 -1.00
C LEU A 28 6.77 9.94 0.32
N LEU A 29 7.00 8.64 0.44
CA LEU A 29 7.54 8.04 1.65
C LEU A 29 8.98 8.49 1.91
N ARG A 30 9.80 8.66 0.86
CA ARG A 30 11.16 9.13 1.07
C ARG A 30 11.21 10.57 1.56
N ARG A 31 10.27 11.40 1.13
CA ARG A 31 10.18 12.80 1.61
C ARG A 31 9.71 12.88 3.06
N HIS A 32 8.84 11.98 3.48
CA HIS A 32 8.19 12.04 4.79
C HIS A 32 8.47 10.79 5.63
N ALA A 33 9.62 10.17 5.40
CA ALA A 33 9.95 8.88 6.02
C ALA A 33 9.84 8.90 7.54
N GLU A 34 10.30 9.97 8.17
CA GLU A 34 10.31 10.08 9.63
C GLU A 34 8.91 10.01 10.25
N LEU A 35 7.91 10.47 9.52
CA LEU A 35 6.53 10.47 10.01
C LEU A 35 5.90 9.07 10.02
N VAL A 36 6.53 8.12 9.35
CA VAL A 36 6.11 6.71 9.36
C VAL A 36 7.19 5.81 9.96
N ASN A 37 8.04 6.38 10.80
CA ASN A 37 9.10 5.68 11.54
C ASN A 37 10.14 5.00 10.64
N LEU A 38 10.46 5.66 9.53
CA LEU A 38 11.49 5.20 8.59
C LEU A 38 12.55 6.29 8.39
N LYS A 39 13.72 5.87 7.94
CA LYS A 39 14.72 6.78 7.39
C LYS A 39 14.51 6.88 5.88
N ASN A 40 14.90 8.00 5.27
CA ASN A 40 14.65 8.23 3.85
C ASN A 40 15.36 7.24 2.92
N ASN A 41 16.39 6.57 3.41
CA ASN A 41 17.15 5.56 2.66
C ASN A 41 16.64 4.13 2.87
N PHE A 42 15.37 3.97 3.26
CA PHE A 42 14.80 2.65 3.51
C PHE A 42 14.93 1.73 2.29
N THR A 43 14.98 0.44 2.57
CA THR A 43 15.07 -0.62 1.56
C THR A 43 13.68 -1.19 1.28
N ILE A 44 13.43 -1.56 0.04
CA ILE A 44 12.19 -2.26 -0.33
C ILE A 44 12.54 -3.74 -0.48
N LEU A 45 11.95 -4.58 0.38
CA LEU A 45 12.20 -6.02 0.35
C LEU A 45 11.52 -6.66 -0.85
N ASP A 46 12.23 -7.58 -1.50
CA ASP A 46 11.61 -8.44 -2.50
C ASP A 46 10.91 -9.64 -1.83
N SER A 47 10.30 -10.49 -2.65
CA SER A 47 9.55 -11.66 -2.15
C SER A 47 10.43 -12.63 -1.39
N ASP A 48 11.66 -12.85 -1.84
CA ASP A 48 12.59 -13.78 -1.20
C ASP A 48 13.02 -13.28 0.17
N ASP A 49 13.33 -12.00 0.27
CA ASP A 49 13.68 -11.36 1.54
C ASP A 49 12.52 -11.41 2.53
N GLN A 50 11.31 -11.16 2.03
CA GLN A 50 10.10 -11.24 2.85
C GLN A 50 9.92 -12.65 3.41
N LEU A 51 10.03 -13.68 2.58
CA LEU A 51 9.88 -15.06 3.01
C LEU A 51 10.94 -15.46 4.02
N ARG A 52 12.17 -15.00 3.83
CA ARG A 52 13.26 -15.29 4.76
C ARG A 52 12.98 -14.70 6.14
N LEU A 53 12.50 -13.47 6.19
CA LEU A 53 12.14 -12.81 7.44
C LEU A 53 10.96 -13.51 8.12
N LEU A 54 9.94 -13.86 7.37
CA LEU A 54 8.76 -14.56 7.92
C LEU A 54 9.13 -15.95 8.43
N ARG A 55 10.05 -16.64 7.75
CA ARG A 55 10.54 -17.95 8.23
C ARG A 55 11.21 -17.82 9.59
N GLN A 56 12.00 -16.77 9.79
CA GLN A 56 12.64 -16.51 11.08
C GLN A 56 11.61 -16.30 12.18
N LEU A 57 10.54 -15.54 11.89
CA LEU A 57 9.49 -15.29 12.85
C LEU A 57 8.69 -16.55 13.20
N ILE A 58 8.41 -17.38 12.20
CA ILE A 58 7.71 -18.65 12.39
C ILE A 58 8.52 -19.59 13.26
N LYS A 59 9.82 -19.68 13.02
CA LYS A 59 10.73 -20.50 13.83
C LYS A 59 10.79 -20.00 15.27
N ALA A 60 10.87 -18.70 15.46
CA ALA A 60 10.91 -18.10 16.79
C ALA A 60 9.61 -18.34 17.57
N ALA A 61 8.50 -18.48 16.87
CA ALA A 61 7.20 -18.77 17.48
C ALA A 61 6.98 -20.27 17.73
N ASP A 62 7.94 -21.11 17.36
CA ASP A 62 7.89 -22.56 17.51
C ASP A 62 6.69 -23.18 16.79
N VAL A 63 6.40 -22.68 15.60
CA VAL A 63 5.30 -23.18 14.76
C VAL A 63 5.87 -24.13 13.71
N ASP A 64 5.13 -25.20 13.45
CA ASP A 64 5.53 -26.18 12.42
C ASP A 64 5.45 -25.56 11.03
N GLU A 65 6.62 -25.29 10.45
CA GLU A 65 6.76 -24.68 9.13
C GLU A 65 6.16 -25.54 8.00
N LYS A 66 6.09 -26.85 8.18
CA LYS A 66 5.51 -27.73 7.17
C LYS A 66 4.00 -27.57 7.09
N ARG A 67 3.36 -27.40 8.24
CA ARG A 67 1.91 -27.18 8.32
C ARG A 67 1.55 -25.72 8.06
N TRP A 68 2.39 -24.79 8.50
CA TRP A 68 2.19 -23.35 8.42
C TRP A 68 3.39 -22.70 7.71
N PRO A 69 3.47 -22.83 6.37
CA PRO A 69 4.66 -22.35 5.64
C PRO A 69 4.72 -20.82 5.54
N PRO A 70 5.93 -20.25 5.44
CA PRO A 70 6.11 -18.80 5.31
C PRO A 70 5.32 -18.18 4.16
N ARG A 71 5.19 -18.90 3.05
CA ARG A 71 4.44 -18.42 1.89
C ARG A 71 2.98 -18.17 2.22
N HIS A 72 2.41 -19.00 3.08
CA HIS A 72 1.03 -18.84 3.53
C HIS A 72 0.86 -17.56 4.36
N LEU A 73 1.80 -17.31 5.26
CA LEU A 73 1.80 -16.08 6.07
C LEU A 73 2.02 -14.85 5.20
N ALA A 74 2.91 -14.93 4.21
CA ALA A 74 3.15 -13.84 3.27
C ALA A 74 1.88 -13.47 2.51
N SER A 75 1.13 -14.46 2.04
CA SER A 75 -0.13 -14.25 1.33
C SER A 75 -1.18 -13.62 2.24
N LEU A 76 -1.24 -14.06 3.49
CA LEU A 76 -2.17 -13.52 4.47
C LEU A 76 -1.89 -12.04 4.77
N ILE A 77 -0.63 -11.71 5.02
CA ILE A 77 -0.21 -10.32 5.27
C ILE A 77 -0.47 -9.45 4.06
N ASP A 78 -0.17 -9.95 2.86
CA ASP A 78 -0.43 -9.23 1.62
C ASP A 78 -1.93 -8.94 1.45
N ARG A 79 -2.78 -9.92 1.74
CA ARG A 79 -4.23 -9.72 1.71
C ARG A 79 -4.68 -8.63 2.69
N TRP A 80 -4.15 -8.64 3.90
CA TRP A 80 -4.50 -7.63 4.90
C TRP A 80 -4.03 -6.24 4.48
N LYS A 81 -2.82 -6.13 3.95
CA LYS A 81 -2.31 -4.84 3.45
C LYS A 81 -3.11 -4.34 2.25
N ASN A 82 -3.52 -5.23 1.36
CA ASN A 82 -4.35 -4.85 0.22
C ASN A 82 -5.73 -4.35 0.64
N ARG A 83 -6.20 -4.72 1.83
CA ARG A 83 -7.45 -4.22 2.40
C ARG A 83 -7.24 -2.94 3.22
N GLY A 84 -6.03 -2.45 3.29
CA GLY A 84 -5.72 -1.24 4.05
C GLY A 84 -5.59 -1.50 5.55
N TRP A 85 -5.38 -2.74 5.97
CA TRP A 85 -5.30 -3.10 7.38
C TRP A 85 -3.86 -3.19 7.85
N LEU A 86 -3.45 -2.24 8.71
CA LEU A 86 -2.29 -2.42 9.56
C LEU A 86 -2.64 -3.42 10.67
N PRO A 87 -1.66 -3.95 11.42
CA PRO A 87 -1.96 -4.99 12.41
C PRO A 87 -3.10 -4.65 13.37
N GLU A 88 -3.18 -3.42 13.83
CA GLU A 88 -4.22 -2.97 14.76
C GLU A 88 -5.61 -2.87 14.12
N ALA A 89 -5.67 -2.84 12.81
CA ALA A 89 -6.92 -2.74 12.07
C ALA A 89 -7.46 -4.09 11.59
N VAL A 90 -6.71 -5.17 11.78
CA VAL A 90 -7.15 -6.50 11.39
C VAL A 90 -8.37 -6.89 12.23
N PRO A 91 -9.51 -7.22 11.59
CA PRO A 91 -10.72 -7.49 12.34
C PRO A 91 -10.66 -8.79 13.13
N ALA A 92 -11.47 -8.88 14.20
CA ALA A 92 -11.53 -10.05 15.05
C ALA A 92 -11.95 -11.33 14.30
N SER A 93 -12.66 -11.18 13.18
CA SER A 93 -13.02 -12.32 12.33
C SER A 93 -11.81 -13.05 11.76
N GLU A 94 -10.66 -12.40 11.72
CA GLU A 94 -9.39 -12.99 11.24
C GLU A 94 -8.54 -13.59 12.37
N ALA A 95 -9.04 -13.63 13.60
CA ALA A 95 -8.26 -14.05 14.76
C ALA A 95 -7.73 -15.48 14.66
N ASN A 96 -8.42 -16.35 13.91
CA ASN A 96 -8.03 -17.74 13.75
C ASN A 96 -6.98 -17.96 12.65
N ALA A 97 -6.66 -16.93 11.88
CA ALA A 97 -5.76 -17.05 10.76
C ALA A 97 -4.37 -17.48 11.22
N PHE A 98 -3.76 -18.34 10.45
CA PHE A 98 -2.41 -18.84 10.67
C PHE A 98 -2.20 -19.34 12.10
N ASP A 99 -2.89 -20.43 12.45
CA ASP A 99 -2.77 -21.10 13.75
C ASP A 99 -3.04 -20.15 14.93
N ASN A 100 -4.01 -19.24 14.77
CA ASN A 100 -4.42 -18.26 15.78
C ASN A 100 -3.35 -17.22 16.15
N ILE A 101 -2.22 -17.17 15.44
CA ILE A 101 -1.14 -16.22 15.74
C ILE A 101 -0.79 -15.32 14.54
N GLY A 102 -1.59 -15.37 13.48
CA GLY A 102 -1.30 -14.58 12.28
C GLY A 102 -1.19 -13.08 12.55
N THR A 103 -2.10 -12.53 13.34
CA THR A 103 -2.09 -11.10 13.68
C THR A 103 -0.85 -10.75 14.51
N GLU A 104 -0.51 -11.60 15.48
CA GLU A 104 0.69 -11.39 16.30
C GLU A 104 1.95 -11.44 15.46
N LEU A 105 2.04 -12.38 14.52
CA LEU A 105 3.19 -12.46 13.61
C LEU A 105 3.24 -11.25 12.68
N TYR A 106 2.09 -10.73 12.28
CA TYR A 106 2.03 -9.52 11.47
C TYR A 106 2.59 -8.31 12.26
N VAL A 107 2.22 -8.17 13.54
CA VAL A 107 2.80 -7.13 14.42
C VAL A 107 4.32 -7.27 14.45
N GLN A 108 4.83 -8.47 14.71
CA GLN A 108 6.27 -8.73 14.78
C GLN A 108 6.97 -8.45 13.45
N TYR A 109 6.33 -8.81 12.35
CA TYR A 109 6.87 -8.58 11.02
C TYR A 109 7.02 -7.08 10.73
N GLN A 110 5.99 -6.29 11.00
CA GLN A 110 6.05 -4.84 10.80
C GLN A 110 7.12 -4.20 11.69
N GLN A 111 7.24 -4.67 12.93
CA GLN A 111 8.24 -4.19 13.86
C GLN A 111 9.66 -4.49 13.35
N ARG A 112 9.89 -5.72 12.85
CA ARG A 112 11.18 -6.08 12.27
C ARG A 112 11.51 -5.23 11.05
N LEU A 113 10.53 -4.96 10.21
CA LEU A 113 10.74 -4.08 9.05
C LEU A 113 11.23 -2.70 9.49
N ARG A 114 10.64 -2.14 10.54
CA ARG A 114 11.06 -0.82 11.06
C ARG A 114 12.48 -0.86 11.62
N GLU A 115 12.82 -1.93 12.36
CA GLU A 115 14.17 -2.12 12.88
C GLU A 115 15.21 -2.20 11.77
N LEU A 116 14.86 -2.82 10.66
CA LEU A 116 15.73 -2.97 9.49
C LEU A 116 15.70 -1.75 8.57
N ASN A 117 14.92 -0.76 8.88
CA ASN A 117 14.64 0.37 7.99
C ASN A 117 14.22 -0.14 6.61
N ALA A 118 13.20 -0.99 6.58
CA ALA A 118 12.72 -1.64 5.37
C ALA A 118 11.21 -1.59 5.28
N VAL A 119 10.72 -1.74 4.06
CA VAL A 119 9.29 -1.88 3.75
C VAL A 119 9.14 -3.02 2.76
N ASP A 120 7.99 -3.65 2.75
CA ASP A 120 7.65 -4.55 1.66
C ASP A 120 6.83 -3.79 0.60
N PHE A 121 6.51 -4.47 -0.48
CA PHE A 121 5.81 -3.84 -1.59
C PHE A 121 4.42 -3.34 -1.19
N GLY A 122 3.71 -4.08 -0.34
CA GLY A 122 2.39 -3.69 0.15
C GLY A 122 2.41 -2.46 1.06
N ASP A 123 3.52 -2.25 1.77
CA ASP A 123 3.68 -1.10 2.65
C ASP A 123 3.71 0.23 1.89
N LEU A 124 4.15 0.22 0.64
CA LEU A 124 4.35 1.47 -0.10
C LEU A 124 3.07 2.29 -0.17
N ILE A 125 1.97 1.66 -0.52
CA ILE A 125 0.68 2.36 -0.60
C ILE A 125 0.07 2.54 0.79
N LEU A 126 0.12 1.50 1.60
CA LEU A 126 -0.49 1.50 2.94
C LEU A 126 0.10 2.58 3.84
N LEU A 127 1.42 2.75 3.82
CA LEU A 127 2.07 3.77 4.62
C LEU A 127 1.78 5.19 4.13
N VAL A 128 1.59 5.39 2.83
CA VAL A 128 1.16 6.68 2.31
C VAL A 128 -0.27 7.00 2.77
N VAL A 129 -1.15 6.01 2.77
CA VAL A 129 -2.51 6.19 3.30
C VAL A 129 -2.44 6.59 4.77
N GLN A 130 -1.63 5.89 5.57
CA GLN A 130 -1.43 6.22 6.98
C GLN A 130 -0.86 7.64 7.14
N LEU A 131 0.14 7.99 6.36
CA LEU A 131 0.75 9.32 6.37
C LEU A 131 -0.30 10.40 6.17
N PHE A 132 -1.16 10.23 5.17
CA PHE A 132 -2.19 11.22 4.85
C PHE A 132 -3.30 11.27 5.91
N GLN A 133 -3.68 10.13 6.47
CA GLN A 133 -4.72 10.09 7.50
C GLN A 133 -4.27 10.74 8.80
N GLU A 134 -2.99 10.63 9.14
CA GLU A 134 -2.44 11.16 10.38
C GLU A 134 -1.88 12.57 10.27
N ASN A 135 -1.68 13.07 9.03
CA ASN A 135 -1.05 14.37 8.79
C ASN A 135 -1.85 15.20 7.80
N ALA A 136 -2.90 15.86 8.29
CA ALA A 136 -3.81 16.62 7.45
C ALA A 136 -3.12 17.73 6.65
N GLU A 137 -2.07 18.35 7.19
CA GLU A 137 -1.32 19.39 6.50
C GLU A 137 -0.60 18.85 5.28
N ILE A 138 0.00 17.67 5.41
CA ILE A 138 0.69 17.02 4.30
C ILE A 138 -0.31 16.61 3.23
N LEU A 139 -1.42 16.02 3.64
CA LEU A 139 -2.50 15.67 2.71
C LEU A 139 -2.97 16.89 1.93
N SER A 140 -3.24 18.01 2.63
CA SER A 140 -3.68 19.25 2.00
C SER A 140 -2.68 19.74 0.95
N LYS A 141 -1.39 19.67 1.25
CA LYS A 141 -0.34 20.08 0.34
C LYS A 141 -0.38 19.25 -0.96
N TYR A 142 -0.49 17.94 -0.84
CA TYR A 142 -0.53 17.07 -2.01
C TYR A 142 -1.86 17.14 -2.75
N GLN A 143 -2.96 17.40 -2.07
CA GLN A 143 -4.25 17.66 -2.72
C GLN A 143 -4.17 18.88 -3.63
N LYS A 144 -3.44 19.91 -3.23
CA LYS A 144 -3.23 21.10 -4.06
C LYS A 144 -2.31 20.81 -5.25
N TRP A 145 -1.29 19.98 -5.05
CA TRP A 145 -0.35 19.65 -6.10
C TRP A 145 -0.94 18.69 -7.13
N PHE A 146 -1.76 17.74 -6.68
CA PHE A 146 -2.38 16.76 -7.55
C PHE A 146 -3.80 17.18 -7.90
N LYS A 147 -3.91 18.31 -8.60
CA LYS A 147 -5.22 18.80 -9.07
C LYS A 147 -5.89 17.82 -10.03
N TYR A 148 -5.09 17.16 -10.83
CA TYR A 148 -5.55 16.15 -11.78
C TYR A 148 -4.78 14.87 -11.53
N ILE A 149 -5.50 13.78 -11.32
CA ILE A 149 -4.89 12.47 -11.09
C ILE A 149 -5.29 11.56 -12.24
N LEU A 150 -4.27 11.04 -12.94
CA LEU A 150 -4.47 10.05 -13.98
C LEU A 150 -4.06 8.70 -13.45
N VAL A 151 -5.00 7.75 -13.43
CA VAL A 151 -4.78 6.39 -12.96
C VAL A 151 -4.77 5.45 -14.14
N ASP A 152 -3.63 4.82 -14.38
CA ASP A 152 -3.50 3.75 -15.36
C ASP A 152 -3.72 2.41 -14.65
N GLU A 153 -4.22 1.43 -15.38
CA GLU A 153 -4.48 0.09 -14.83
C GLU A 153 -5.43 0.09 -13.64
N TYR A 154 -6.46 0.92 -13.72
CA TYR A 154 -7.45 1.07 -12.66
C TYR A 154 -8.11 -0.26 -12.26
N GLN A 155 -8.25 -1.18 -13.20
CA GLN A 155 -8.84 -2.49 -12.95
C GLN A 155 -8.05 -3.31 -11.93
N ASP A 156 -6.76 -3.01 -11.75
CA ASP A 156 -5.90 -3.70 -10.79
C ASP A 156 -5.85 -2.99 -9.43
N THR A 157 -6.66 -1.95 -9.26
CA THR A 157 -6.67 -1.15 -8.04
C THR A 157 -7.29 -1.94 -6.88
N ASN A 158 -6.57 -2.03 -5.76
CA ASN A 158 -7.06 -2.64 -4.53
C ASN A 158 -7.61 -1.58 -3.57
N VAL A 159 -8.09 -2.00 -2.39
CA VAL A 159 -8.69 -1.10 -1.41
C VAL A 159 -7.70 -0.03 -0.94
N ALA A 160 -6.45 -0.39 -0.70
CA ALA A 160 -5.44 0.59 -0.25
C ALA A 160 -5.20 1.66 -1.31
N GLN A 161 -5.15 1.27 -2.60
CA GLN A 161 -5.02 2.22 -3.70
C GLN A 161 -6.23 3.14 -3.80
N TYR A 162 -7.42 2.60 -3.58
CA TYR A 162 -8.66 3.39 -3.56
C TYR A 162 -8.62 4.45 -2.45
N LEU A 163 -8.23 4.05 -1.25
CA LEU A 163 -8.14 4.98 -0.11
C LEU A 163 -7.16 6.10 -0.40
N TRP A 164 -6.03 5.78 -0.99
CA TRP A 164 -5.02 6.75 -1.37
C TRP A 164 -5.57 7.76 -2.38
N LEU A 165 -6.22 7.28 -3.44
CA LEU A 165 -6.82 8.15 -4.45
C LEU A 165 -7.94 8.99 -3.87
N ARG A 166 -8.79 8.40 -3.03
CA ARG A 166 -9.90 9.10 -2.40
C ARG A 166 -9.39 10.25 -1.53
N LEU A 167 -8.34 10.02 -0.76
CA LEU A 167 -7.76 11.06 0.08
C LEU A 167 -7.24 12.22 -0.75
N LEU A 168 -6.52 11.94 -1.82
CA LEU A 168 -5.98 12.98 -2.69
C LEU A 168 -7.07 13.74 -3.45
N ALA A 169 -8.16 13.09 -3.79
CA ALA A 169 -9.20 13.68 -4.62
C ALA A 169 -10.30 14.38 -3.84
N GLN A 170 -10.28 14.36 -2.52
CA GLN A 170 -11.37 14.89 -1.68
C GLN A 170 -11.76 16.33 -2.01
N ASN A 171 -10.79 17.19 -2.29
CA ASN A 171 -11.05 18.61 -2.54
C ASN A 171 -11.37 18.93 -4.00
N HIS A 172 -10.81 18.20 -4.92
CA HIS A 172 -10.88 18.52 -6.35
C HIS A 172 -11.75 17.57 -7.14
N LYS A 173 -11.81 16.30 -6.73
CA LYS A 173 -12.53 15.22 -7.42
C LYS A 173 -12.12 15.03 -8.88
N ASN A 174 -10.92 15.49 -9.24
CA ASN A 174 -10.40 15.43 -10.59
C ASN A 174 -9.53 14.17 -10.77
N ILE A 175 -10.19 13.03 -10.91
CA ILE A 175 -9.52 11.77 -11.14
C ILE A 175 -9.86 11.28 -12.55
N CYS A 176 -8.83 11.03 -13.35
CA CYS A 176 -8.97 10.39 -14.63
C CYS A 176 -8.44 8.96 -14.52
N CYS A 177 -9.31 7.99 -14.70
CA CYS A 177 -8.95 6.58 -14.61
C CYS A 177 -8.83 5.98 -16.01
N VAL A 178 -7.67 5.39 -16.30
CA VAL A 178 -7.41 4.72 -17.57
C VAL A 178 -7.35 3.23 -17.31
N GLY A 179 -8.33 2.52 -17.79
CA GLY A 179 -8.42 1.07 -17.70
C GLY A 179 -9.14 0.52 -18.92
N ASP A 180 -8.93 -0.74 -19.18
CA ASP A 180 -9.50 -1.39 -20.37
C ASP A 180 -10.91 -1.92 -20.13
N ASP A 181 -11.36 -1.94 -18.88
CA ASP A 181 -12.61 -2.58 -18.51
C ASP A 181 -13.47 -1.68 -17.60
N ASP A 182 -14.51 -1.12 -18.19
CA ASP A 182 -15.47 -0.30 -17.46
C ASP A 182 -16.21 -1.08 -16.38
N GLN A 183 -16.39 -2.38 -16.57
CA GLN A 183 -17.05 -3.23 -15.59
C GLN A 183 -16.24 -3.37 -14.32
N SER A 184 -14.93 -3.43 -14.43
CA SER A 184 -14.04 -3.44 -13.27
C SER A 184 -14.20 -2.18 -12.44
N ILE A 185 -14.36 -1.04 -13.11
CA ILE A 185 -14.56 0.25 -12.44
C ILE A 185 -15.88 0.23 -11.65
N TYR A 186 -16.96 -0.22 -12.26
CA TYR A 186 -18.26 -0.29 -11.62
C TYR A 186 -18.30 -1.31 -10.48
N GLY A 187 -17.76 -2.50 -10.70
CA GLY A 187 -17.71 -3.53 -9.70
C GLY A 187 -16.93 -3.07 -8.46
N TRP A 188 -15.83 -2.41 -8.71
CA TRP A 188 -14.98 -1.88 -7.65
C TRP A 188 -15.69 -0.76 -6.86
N ARG A 189 -16.32 0.17 -7.54
CA ARG A 189 -17.10 1.24 -6.91
C ARG A 189 -18.28 0.68 -6.13
N GLY A 190 -18.93 -0.33 -6.66
CA GLY A 190 -20.03 -1.00 -5.98
C GLY A 190 -19.62 -1.62 -4.65
N ALA A 191 -18.40 -2.13 -4.57
CA ALA A 191 -17.87 -2.70 -3.34
C ALA A 191 -17.60 -1.63 -2.25
N GLU A 192 -17.31 -0.40 -2.66
CA GLU A 192 -16.86 0.66 -1.77
C GLU A 192 -17.89 1.74 -1.49
N VAL A 193 -18.86 1.89 -2.37
CA VAL A 193 -19.86 2.97 -2.26
C VAL A 193 -20.76 2.83 -1.03
N GLY A 194 -20.84 1.63 -0.45
CA GLY A 194 -21.57 1.42 0.79
C GLY A 194 -20.94 2.09 2.01
N ASN A 195 -19.81 2.70 1.83
CA ASN A 195 -19.07 3.38 2.90
C ASN A 195 -19.25 4.89 2.75
#